data_a5b63557db6ea2b16a11faae73a26e95
#
_entry.id   a5b63557db6ea2b16a11faae73a26e95
#
_cell.length_a   1.000
_cell.length_b   1.000
_cell.length_c   1.000
_cell.angle_alpha   90.00
_cell.angle_beta   90.00
_cell.angle_gamma   90.00
#
_symmetry.space_group_name_H-M   'P 1'
#
loop_
_entity.id
_entity.type
_entity.pdbx_description
1 polymer ?
#
loop_
_entity_poly.entity_id
_entity_poly.type
_entity_poly.pdbx_seq_one_letter_code
_entity_poly.pdbx_strand_id
1 'polypeptide(L)'
;MEMATVAAPAAGGSGGATTASGEYWSEALKSFLDHIPVSSLSGALRPSPSPALELNLDACVLDAIGSMRRANASGSVIVDEVHRSLSKFVDRDIGYVDFPSLVLWALEELDRVSTERQDKSSDFLSSLKLHPQIAETKISWLAKLFLWEPFFPVRSHDTLFHAMLLFSKHHRLNVIPVVESVNSSVDGFVTQNAVMELLLQSSGLEWLDKIADKQLSEFRFANASKPVLVYSDETLAYTFRVLSKEKTGVAVIDRKTRRLIGMIQCSDVYLLLDDSSLFSNRKIMSAEEFILLKNKDEKSRTGHSSESDSIPSLRSRVQQPVVTNRRSDTLKQAMENLAASGSSCSFIVDEQGHVEGVVTPRDVISVFSPPCMDSRIDGGTFFSAALEQAGCRVENGQMIRNS
;
A
#
# COMPACT_ATOMS: atom_id res chain seq x y z
N MET A 1 70.52 -6.68 -37.19
CA MET A 1 69.75 -7.88 -37.30
C MET A 1 68.72 -7.89 -36.19
N GLU A 2 67.62 -7.19 -36.41
CA GLU A 2 66.49 -7.09 -35.49
C GLU A 2 65.35 -7.85 -36.09
N MET A 3 64.81 -8.78 -35.32
CA MET A 3 63.58 -9.50 -35.65
C MET A 3 62.42 -8.76 -35.06
N ALA A 4 61.53 -8.28 -35.92
CA ALA A 4 60.30 -7.72 -35.57
C ALA A 4 59.27 -8.81 -35.19
N THR A 5 58.78 -8.76 -33.99
CA THR A 5 57.70 -9.61 -33.50
C THR A 5 56.35 -8.99 -33.84
N VAL A 6 55.57 -9.69 -34.67
CA VAL A 6 54.21 -9.28 -35.04
C VAL A 6 53.24 -9.72 -33.94
N ALA A 7 52.55 -8.78 -33.31
CA ALA A 7 51.50 -9.03 -32.36
C ALA A 7 50.21 -9.43 -33.07
N ALA A 8 49.53 -10.50 -32.60
CA ALA A 8 48.22 -10.93 -33.05
C ALA A 8 47.13 -10.01 -32.50
N PRO A 9 46.04 -9.79 -33.24
CA PRO A 9 44.92 -8.94 -32.76
C PRO A 9 44.08 -9.72 -31.73
N ALA A 10 43.76 -9.05 -30.61
CA ALA A 10 42.88 -9.49 -29.59
C ALA A 10 41.46 -9.67 -30.13
N ALA A 11 40.85 -10.80 -29.82
CA ALA A 11 39.45 -11.08 -30.12
C ALA A 11 38.55 -10.14 -29.34
N GLY A 12 37.82 -9.34 -30.09
CA GLY A 12 36.83 -8.42 -29.55
C GLY A 12 35.53 -9.09 -29.16
N GLY A 13 35.05 -8.72 -28.04
CA GLY A 13 33.70 -8.34 -27.68
C GLY A 13 32.53 -9.29 -27.87
N SER A 14 32.17 -10.00 -26.82
CA SER A 14 30.82 -10.59 -26.64
C SER A 14 29.94 -9.71 -25.73
N GLY A 15 29.98 -8.39 -25.87
CA GLY A 15 29.23 -7.42 -25.06
C GLY A 15 27.92 -6.92 -25.68
N GLY A 16 27.63 -7.26 -26.95
CA GLY A 16 26.52 -6.65 -27.68
C GLY A 16 25.15 -7.36 -27.59
N ALA A 17 25.09 -8.62 -27.21
CA ALA A 17 23.83 -9.38 -27.25
C ALA A 17 22.95 -9.22 -26.02
N THR A 18 23.53 -8.93 -24.87
CA THR A 18 22.78 -8.76 -23.61
C THR A 18 22.10 -7.41 -23.49
N THR A 19 22.67 -6.34 -24.05
CA THR A 19 22.07 -5.01 -24.05
C THR A 19 20.88 -4.91 -25.00
N ALA A 20 20.99 -5.47 -26.20
CA ALA A 20 19.91 -5.43 -27.21
C ALA A 20 18.68 -6.24 -26.78
N SER A 21 18.84 -7.38 -26.07
CA SER A 21 17.70 -8.13 -25.56
C SER A 21 16.99 -7.40 -24.41
N GLY A 22 17.73 -6.75 -23.52
CA GLY A 22 17.16 -5.98 -22.41
C GLY A 22 16.35 -4.78 -22.86
N GLU A 23 16.81 -4.06 -23.90
CA GLU A 23 16.08 -2.94 -24.48
C GLU A 23 14.78 -3.39 -25.17
N TYR A 24 14.83 -4.47 -25.93
CA TYR A 24 13.64 -5.02 -26.61
C TYR A 24 12.53 -5.41 -25.63
N TRP A 25 12.89 -6.06 -24.53
CA TRP A 25 11.92 -6.46 -23.50
C TRP A 25 11.32 -5.25 -22.77
N SER A 26 12.11 -4.23 -22.52
CA SER A 26 11.63 -2.97 -21.93
C SER A 26 10.64 -2.27 -22.84
N GLU A 27 10.86 -2.25 -24.15
CA GLU A 27 9.95 -1.65 -25.13
C GLU A 27 8.64 -2.44 -25.25
N ALA A 28 8.68 -3.78 -25.27
CA ALA A 28 7.51 -4.63 -25.32
C ALA A 28 6.62 -4.45 -24.08
N LEU A 29 7.23 -4.41 -22.89
CA LEU A 29 6.54 -4.15 -21.64
C LEU A 29 5.92 -2.74 -21.64
N LYS A 30 6.67 -1.73 -22.03
CA LYS A 30 6.17 -0.35 -22.11
C LYS A 30 4.99 -0.25 -23.07
N SER A 31 5.14 -0.81 -24.28
CA SER A 31 4.06 -0.82 -25.26
C SER A 31 2.81 -1.50 -24.74
N PHE A 32 2.94 -2.64 -24.04
CA PHE A 32 1.82 -3.32 -23.40
C PHE A 32 1.13 -2.42 -22.38
N LEU A 33 1.89 -1.85 -21.45
CA LEU A 33 1.35 -1.00 -20.37
C LEU A 33 0.71 0.29 -20.89
N ASP A 34 1.21 0.86 -22.00
CA ASP A 34 0.67 2.07 -22.62
C ASP A 34 -0.68 1.81 -23.33
N HIS A 35 -1.00 0.56 -23.67
CA HIS A 35 -2.26 0.21 -24.33
C HIS A 35 -3.38 -0.23 -23.38
N ILE A 36 -3.07 -0.48 -22.11
CA ILE A 36 -4.08 -0.88 -21.13
C ILE A 36 -4.59 0.36 -20.39
N PRO A 37 -5.87 0.72 -20.55
CA PRO A 37 -6.44 1.83 -19.81
C PRO A 37 -6.69 1.43 -18.36
N VAL A 38 -6.61 2.41 -17.45
CA VAL A 38 -6.92 2.24 -16.03
C VAL A 38 -8.30 1.63 -15.79
N SER A 39 -9.27 1.93 -16.67
CA SER A 39 -10.61 1.36 -16.61
C SER A 39 -10.66 -0.18 -16.76
N SER A 40 -9.60 -0.81 -17.28
CA SER A 40 -9.51 -2.27 -17.38
C SER A 40 -9.14 -2.96 -16.07
N LEU A 41 -8.69 -2.21 -15.08
CA LEU A 41 -8.30 -2.77 -13.77
C LEU A 41 -9.55 -3.23 -13.01
N SER A 42 -9.58 -4.50 -12.62
CA SER A 42 -10.63 -5.05 -11.78
C SER A 42 -10.71 -4.27 -10.46
N GLY A 43 -11.86 -3.70 -10.16
CA GLY A 43 -12.08 -2.90 -8.96
C GLY A 43 -11.60 -1.44 -9.00
N ALA A 44 -10.95 -1.00 -10.09
CA ALA A 44 -10.58 0.41 -10.27
C ALA A 44 -11.81 1.30 -10.42
N LEU A 45 -12.83 0.81 -11.11
CA LEU A 45 -14.13 1.45 -11.22
C LEU A 45 -15.12 0.62 -10.40
N ARG A 46 -15.53 1.09 -9.25
CA ARG A 46 -16.59 0.41 -8.51
C ARG A 46 -17.90 0.54 -9.29
N PRO A 47 -18.62 -0.57 -9.49
CA PRO A 47 -20.03 -0.49 -9.87
C PRO A 47 -20.89 -0.10 -8.64
N SER A 48 -20.47 0.89 -7.87
CA SER A 48 -21.22 1.37 -6.72
C SER A 48 -21.96 2.65 -7.13
N PRO A 49 -23.27 2.74 -6.91
CA PRO A 49 -24.03 3.98 -7.15
C PRO A 49 -23.67 5.11 -6.16
N SER A 50 -22.78 4.85 -5.23
CA SER A 50 -22.39 5.85 -4.23
C SER A 50 -21.03 6.46 -4.62
N PRO A 51 -20.95 7.81 -4.65
CA PRO A 51 -19.67 8.51 -4.84
C PRO A 51 -18.67 8.10 -3.76
N ALA A 52 -17.38 8.26 -4.04
CA ALA A 52 -16.33 8.06 -3.04
C ALA A 52 -16.63 8.93 -1.81
N LEU A 53 -16.39 8.38 -0.62
CA LEU A 53 -16.58 9.16 0.60
C LEU A 53 -15.62 10.36 0.59
N GLU A 54 -16.17 11.54 0.77
CA GLU A 54 -15.43 12.79 0.91
C GLU A 54 -15.43 13.21 2.39
N LEU A 55 -14.27 13.61 2.90
CA LEU A 55 -14.10 14.22 4.22
C LEU A 55 -13.66 15.67 4.05
N ASN A 56 -14.36 16.57 4.74
CA ASN A 56 -13.92 17.96 4.79
C ASN A 56 -12.60 18.08 5.58
N LEU A 57 -11.72 18.95 5.11
CA LEU A 57 -10.45 19.29 5.77
C LEU A 57 -10.65 19.72 7.23
N ASP A 58 -11.76 20.39 7.52
CA ASP A 58 -12.14 20.85 8.85
C ASP A 58 -12.90 19.80 9.70
N ALA A 59 -13.18 18.63 9.15
CA ALA A 59 -13.78 17.55 9.92
C ALA A 59 -12.89 17.13 11.09
N CYS A 60 -13.49 16.70 12.18
CA CYS A 60 -12.75 16.16 13.30
C CYS A 60 -12.53 14.65 13.15
N VAL A 61 -11.52 14.13 13.84
CA VAL A 61 -11.15 12.70 13.80
C VAL A 61 -12.31 11.78 14.18
N LEU A 62 -13.10 12.15 15.22
CA LEU A 62 -14.23 11.34 15.65
C LEU A 62 -15.29 11.22 14.55
N ASP A 63 -15.62 12.34 13.90
CA ASP A 63 -16.61 12.37 12.81
C ASP A 63 -16.10 11.63 11.57
N ALA A 64 -14.81 11.77 11.25
CA ALA A 64 -14.19 11.06 10.15
C ALA A 64 -14.24 9.54 10.35
N ILE A 65 -13.82 9.04 11.52
CA ILE A 65 -13.89 7.60 11.86
C ILE A 65 -15.35 7.12 11.83
N GLY A 66 -16.27 7.90 12.41
CA GLY A 66 -17.68 7.57 12.41
C GLY A 66 -18.31 7.50 11.01
N SER A 67 -17.94 8.42 10.13
CA SER A 67 -18.44 8.48 8.75
C SER A 67 -17.88 7.34 7.90
N MET A 68 -16.57 7.06 7.98
CA MET A 68 -15.94 5.95 7.27
C MET A 68 -16.52 4.60 7.73
N ARG A 69 -16.74 4.41 9.04
CA ARG A 69 -17.32 3.17 9.57
C ARG A 69 -18.74 2.96 9.07
N ARG A 70 -19.59 4.01 9.09
CA ARG A 70 -20.98 3.93 8.59
C ARG A 70 -21.05 3.66 7.09
N ALA A 71 -20.15 4.25 6.32
CA ALA A 71 -20.05 4.03 4.88
C ALA A 71 -19.34 2.73 4.51
N ASN A 72 -18.82 1.95 5.48
CA ASN A 72 -17.97 0.78 5.25
C ASN A 72 -16.79 1.10 4.30
N ALA A 73 -16.24 2.32 4.41
CA ALA A 73 -15.17 2.81 3.57
C ALA A 73 -13.80 2.47 4.16
N SER A 74 -12.90 1.96 3.35
CA SER A 74 -11.51 1.71 3.74
C SER A 74 -10.65 2.96 3.78
N GLY A 75 -11.14 4.05 3.20
CA GLY A 75 -10.50 5.34 3.18
C GLY A 75 -11.39 6.39 2.55
N SER A 76 -10.94 7.63 2.55
CA SER A 76 -11.71 8.78 2.08
C SER A 76 -10.80 9.81 1.41
N VAL A 77 -11.36 10.48 0.42
CA VAL A 77 -10.73 11.66 -0.19
C VAL A 77 -10.91 12.86 0.74
N ILE A 78 -9.87 13.64 0.93
CA ILE A 78 -9.91 14.87 1.71
C ILE A 78 -10.17 16.03 0.76
N VAL A 79 -11.22 16.80 1.04
CA VAL A 79 -11.67 17.93 0.22
C VAL A 79 -11.60 19.24 1.00
N ASP A 80 -11.27 20.31 0.30
CA ASP A 80 -11.36 21.67 0.82
C ASP A 80 -12.63 22.36 0.25
N GLU A 81 -13.62 22.56 1.09
CA GLU A 81 -14.89 23.19 0.67
C GLU A 81 -14.74 24.66 0.29
N VAL A 82 -13.76 25.37 0.82
CA VAL A 82 -13.51 26.79 0.47
C VAL A 82 -13.16 26.90 -1.01
N HIS A 83 -12.40 25.96 -1.53
CA HIS A 83 -12.03 25.89 -2.95
C HIS A 83 -13.10 25.26 -3.84
N ARG A 84 -14.08 24.55 -3.27
CA ARG A 84 -15.21 23.96 -4.00
C ARG A 84 -16.04 25.00 -4.76
N SER A 85 -16.17 26.19 -4.22
CA SER A 85 -16.91 27.30 -4.84
C SER A 85 -16.17 27.95 -6.02
N LEU A 86 -14.90 27.72 -6.19
CA LEU A 86 -14.04 28.36 -7.19
C LEU A 86 -13.91 27.58 -8.51
N SER A 87 -14.57 26.43 -8.66
CA SER A 87 -14.64 25.60 -9.88
C SER A 87 -13.26 25.17 -10.43
N LYS A 88 -12.20 25.21 -9.63
CA LYS A 88 -10.86 24.80 -10.02
C LYS A 88 -10.53 23.42 -9.48
N PHE A 89 -10.43 22.47 -10.38
CA PHE A 89 -10.26 21.06 -10.17
C PHE A 89 -9.05 20.67 -9.29
N VAL A 90 -7.95 21.38 -9.43
CA VAL A 90 -6.64 21.03 -8.88
C VAL A 90 -6.52 21.35 -7.38
N ASP A 91 -7.33 22.24 -6.88
CA ASP A 91 -7.21 22.75 -5.50
C ASP A 91 -8.27 22.18 -4.55
N ARG A 92 -9.18 21.33 -5.04
CA ARG A 92 -10.31 20.83 -4.25
C ARG A 92 -9.94 19.60 -3.42
N ASP A 93 -9.32 18.64 -4.08
CA ASP A 93 -9.00 17.34 -3.49
C ASP A 93 -7.52 17.33 -3.13
N ILE A 94 -7.21 17.24 -1.84
CA ILE A 94 -5.87 17.51 -1.34
C ILE A 94 -5.13 16.27 -0.82
N GLY A 95 -5.85 15.15 -0.65
CA GLY A 95 -5.24 13.93 -0.18
C GLY A 95 -6.22 12.79 -0.01
N TYR A 96 -5.66 11.67 0.39
CA TYR A 96 -6.39 10.47 0.73
C TYR A 96 -5.97 10.01 2.12
N VAL A 97 -6.94 9.66 2.97
CA VAL A 97 -6.69 9.07 4.29
C VAL A 97 -7.33 7.68 4.37
N ASP A 98 -6.54 6.69 4.75
CA ASP A 98 -7.05 5.35 5.00
C ASP A 98 -7.57 5.23 6.45
N PHE A 99 -8.62 4.43 6.59
CA PHE A 99 -9.27 4.22 7.87
C PHE A 99 -8.34 3.61 8.93
N PRO A 100 -7.57 2.54 8.62
CA PRO A 100 -6.65 1.97 9.59
C PRO A 100 -5.61 2.96 10.13
N SER A 101 -5.02 3.79 9.29
CA SER A 101 -4.04 4.81 9.72
C SER A 101 -4.65 5.81 10.68
N LEU A 102 -5.89 6.24 10.43
CA LEU A 102 -6.60 7.16 11.30
C LEU A 102 -6.89 6.55 12.68
N VAL A 103 -7.33 5.28 12.69
CA VAL A 103 -7.59 4.54 13.94
C VAL A 103 -6.29 4.28 14.70
N LEU A 104 -5.22 3.86 14.02
CA LEU A 104 -3.91 3.63 14.64
C LEU A 104 -3.35 4.89 15.29
N TRP A 105 -3.47 6.03 14.63
CA TRP A 105 -3.08 7.31 15.21
C TRP A 105 -3.90 7.62 16.47
N ALA A 106 -5.22 7.48 16.41
CA ALA A 106 -6.08 7.74 17.56
C ALA A 106 -5.79 6.78 18.73
N LEU A 107 -5.49 5.50 18.45
CA LEU A 107 -5.06 4.53 19.47
C LEU A 107 -3.75 4.95 20.13
N GLU A 108 -2.75 5.39 19.34
CA GLU A 108 -1.47 5.84 19.90
C GLU A 108 -1.64 7.07 20.81
N GLU A 109 -2.49 8.03 20.41
CA GLU A 109 -2.78 9.20 21.24
C GLU A 109 -3.56 8.82 22.51
N LEU A 110 -4.55 7.94 22.43
CA LEU A 110 -5.26 7.40 23.58
C LEU A 110 -4.29 6.71 24.55
N ASP A 111 -3.34 5.93 24.03
CA ASP A 111 -2.36 5.22 24.86
C ASP A 111 -1.36 6.16 25.55
N ARG A 112 -1.07 7.31 24.95
CA ARG A 112 -0.24 8.36 25.58
C ARG A 112 -0.95 9.04 26.75
N VAL A 113 -2.24 9.34 26.59
CA VAL A 113 -3.02 10.07 27.61
C VAL A 113 -3.42 9.15 28.77
N SER A 114 -3.65 7.87 28.50
CA SER A 114 -4.16 6.89 29.47
C SER A 114 -3.06 6.28 30.36
N THR A 115 -1.94 6.94 30.59
CA THR A 115 -0.80 6.36 31.33
C THR A 115 -1.08 6.10 32.81
N GLU A 116 -2.11 6.74 33.44
CA GLU A 116 -2.29 6.66 34.90
C GLU A 116 -3.73 6.45 35.41
N ARG A 117 -4.73 6.47 34.54
CA ARG A 117 -6.12 6.23 34.97
C ARG A 117 -6.72 5.12 34.11
N GLN A 118 -7.16 4.04 34.76
CA GLN A 118 -7.99 3.02 34.11
C GLN A 118 -9.14 3.70 33.40
N ASP A 119 -9.06 3.80 32.09
CA ASP A 119 -10.21 4.20 31.28
C ASP A 119 -11.30 3.15 31.49
N LYS A 120 -12.36 3.57 32.19
CA LYS A 120 -13.54 2.74 32.44
C LYS A 120 -14.39 2.53 31.18
N SER A 121 -13.98 3.08 30.05
CA SER A 121 -14.69 2.89 28.78
C SER A 121 -14.35 1.51 28.18
N SER A 122 -15.41 0.78 27.89
CA SER A 122 -15.29 -0.59 27.37
C SER A 122 -14.92 -0.67 25.90
N ASP A 123 -15.07 0.40 25.12
CA ASP A 123 -14.86 0.39 23.67
C ASP A 123 -14.09 1.63 23.17
N PHE A 124 -13.54 1.49 21.96
CA PHE A 124 -12.71 2.52 21.32
C PHE A 124 -13.42 3.86 21.12
N LEU A 125 -14.64 3.84 20.56
CA LEU A 125 -15.37 5.08 20.25
C LEU A 125 -15.80 5.83 21.51
N SER A 126 -16.21 5.10 22.55
CA SER A 126 -16.54 5.68 23.85
C SER A 126 -15.31 6.28 24.51
N SER A 127 -14.14 5.58 24.43
CA SER A 127 -12.87 6.11 24.90
C SER A 127 -12.48 7.39 24.16
N LEU A 128 -12.62 7.40 22.82
CA LEU A 128 -12.31 8.57 22.02
C LEU A 128 -13.16 9.78 22.40
N LYS A 129 -14.47 9.60 22.65
CA LYS A 129 -15.37 10.66 23.10
C LYS A 129 -15.01 11.24 24.46
N LEU A 130 -14.39 10.45 25.35
CA LEU A 130 -13.92 10.92 26.66
C LEU A 130 -12.65 11.79 26.56
N HIS A 131 -12.00 11.83 25.40
CA HIS A 131 -10.77 12.61 25.16
C HIS A 131 -10.98 13.64 24.05
N PRO A 132 -11.63 14.79 24.31
CA PRO A 132 -11.94 15.80 23.30
C PRO A 132 -10.70 16.28 22.54
N GLN A 133 -9.55 16.38 23.20
CA GLN A 133 -8.29 16.79 22.58
C GLN A 133 -7.85 15.88 21.44
N ILE A 134 -8.28 14.60 21.41
CA ILE A 134 -8.02 13.67 20.33
C ILE A 134 -9.21 13.65 19.36
N ALA A 135 -10.42 13.54 19.91
CA ALA A 135 -11.66 13.43 19.15
C ALA A 135 -11.90 14.63 18.22
N GLU A 136 -11.64 15.85 18.71
CA GLU A 136 -11.85 17.12 18.00
C GLU A 136 -10.64 17.55 17.17
N THR A 137 -9.55 16.76 17.13
CA THR A 137 -8.41 17.05 16.25
C THR A 137 -8.88 17.13 14.80
N LYS A 138 -8.52 18.20 14.12
CA LYS A 138 -8.90 18.43 12.72
C LYS A 138 -8.10 17.56 11.77
N ILE A 139 -8.74 17.07 10.71
CA ILE A 139 -8.07 16.32 9.63
C ILE A 139 -6.94 17.15 9.02
N SER A 140 -7.12 18.47 8.85
CA SER A 140 -6.08 19.38 8.39
C SER A 140 -4.79 19.34 9.21
N TRP A 141 -4.90 19.09 10.51
CA TRP A 141 -3.74 18.99 11.39
C TRP A 141 -2.96 17.68 11.15
N LEU A 142 -3.66 16.60 10.83
CA LEU A 142 -3.06 15.30 10.55
C LEU A 142 -2.18 15.31 9.29
N ALA A 143 -2.41 16.24 8.37
CA ALA A 143 -1.53 16.45 7.21
C ALA A 143 -0.09 16.74 7.64
N LYS A 144 0.07 17.53 8.71
CA LYS A 144 1.38 17.87 9.26
C LYS A 144 2.12 16.66 9.82
N LEU A 145 1.40 15.62 10.17
CA LEU A 145 1.93 14.34 10.64
C LEU A 145 2.15 13.33 9.50
N PHE A 146 1.90 13.73 8.26
CA PHE A 146 2.01 12.87 7.08
C PHE A 146 1.19 11.58 7.17
N LEU A 147 0.02 11.65 7.80
CA LEU A 147 -0.89 10.50 7.95
C LEU A 147 -1.73 10.24 6.71
N TRP A 148 -1.84 11.20 5.82
CA TRP A 148 -2.55 11.04 4.56
C TRP A 148 -1.61 10.89 3.36
N GLU A 149 -2.14 10.31 2.29
CA GLU A 149 -1.45 10.17 1.02
C GLU A 149 -1.73 11.37 0.12
N PRO A 150 -0.76 11.78 -0.72
CA PRO A 150 -0.98 12.86 -1.66
C PRO A 150 -2.05 12.48 -2.70
N PHE A 151 -2.80 13.45 -3.16
CA PHE A 151 -3.81 13.26 -4.20
C PHE A 151 -3.16 13.35 -5.58
N PHE A 152 -2.90 12.18 -6.19
CA PHE A 152 -2.43 12.06 -7.57
C PHE A 152 -3.47 11.33 -8.40
N PRO A 153 -4.49 12.03 -8.93
CA PRO A 153 -5.57 11.38 -9.67
C PRO A 153 -5.10 10.96 -11.06
N VAL A 154 -5.69 9.87 -11.54
CA VAL A 154 -5.65 9.46 -12.94
C VAL A 154 -7.06 9.47 -13.52
N ARG A 155 -7.17 9.53 -14.84
CA ARG A 155 -8.44 9.40 -15.53
C ARG A 155 -8.68 7.94 -15.93
N SER A 156 -9.93 7.58 -16.17
CA SER A 156 -10.30 6.22 -16.58
C SER A 156 -9.61 5.73 -17.86
N HIS A 157 -9.27 6.67 -18.76
CA HIS A 157 -8.58 6.40 -20.03
C HIS A 157 -7.05 6.55 -19.96
N ASP A 158 -6.51 7.01 -18.84
CA ASP A 158 -5.05 6.99 -18.61
C ASP A 158 -4.56 5.54 -18.60
N THR A 159 -3.29 5.36 -18.89
CA THR A 159 -2.73 4.02 -19.08
C THR A 159 -2.24 3.40 -17.78
N LEU A 160 -2.18 2.07 -17.75
CA LEU A 160 -1.58 1.33 -16.65
C LEU A 160 -0.13 1.77 -16.37
N PHE A 161 0.60 2.12 -17.42
CA PHE A 161 1.94 2.68 -17.33
C PHE A 161 2.01 3.88 -16.37
N HIS A 162 1.06 4.80 -16.50
CA HIS A 162 0.92 5.96 -15.62
C HIS A 162 0.74 5.57 -14.14
N ALA A 163 -0.21 4.65 -13.88
CA ALA A 163 -0.48 4.19 -12.53
C ALA A 163 0.75 3.50 -11.90
N MET A 164 1.45 2.67 -12.67
CA MET A 164 2.65 1.99 -12.19
C MET A 164 3.81 2.97 -11.92
N LEU A 165 3.99 3.98 -12.75
CA LEU A 165 4.97 5.05 -12.49
C LEU A 165 4.67 5.80 -11.20
N LEU A 166 3.41 6.15 -10.95
CA LEU A 166 3.02 6.82 -9.72
C LEU A 166 3.34 5.95 -8.50
N PHE A 167 2.95 4.67 -8.51
CA PHE A 167 3.26 3.76 -7.40
C PHE A 167 4.76 3.55 -7.19
N SER A 168 5.54 3.45 -8.24
CA SER A 168 6.98 3.22 -8.12
C SER A 168 7.74 4.45 -7.62
N LYS A 169 7.29 5.65 -8.01
CA LYS A 169 7.95 6.91 -7.66
C LYS A 169 7.55 7.43 -6.28
N HIS A 170 6.31 7.25 -5.90
CA HIS A 170 5.76 7.81 -4.66
C HIS A 170 5.57 6.72 -3.61
N HIS A 171 6.59 6.53 -2.77
CA HIS A 171 6.62 5.47 -1.74
C HIS A 171 5.51 5.54 -0.68
N ARG A 172 4.78 6.66 -0.60
CA ARG A 172 3.63 6.83 0.29
C ARG A 172 2.29 6.58 -0.40
N LEU A 173 2.30 6.31 -1.70
CA LEU A 173 1.07 6.14 -2.45
C LEU A 173 0.66 4.67 -2.45
N ASN A 174 -0.43 4.33 -1.78
CA ASN A 174 -1.01 2.99 -1.75
C ASN A 174 -2.24 2.87 -2.64
N VAL A 175 -2.91 4.00 -2.88
CA VAL A 175 -4.07 4.09 -3.77
C VAL A 175 -3.95 5.29 -4.69
N ILE A 176 -4.48 5.17 -5.90
CA ILE A 176 -4.56 6.26 -6.89
C ILE A 176 -6.03 6.52 -7.17
N PRO A 177 -6.54 7.74 -6.89
CA PRO A 177 -7.92 8.09 -7.23
C PRO A 177 -8.13 8.11 -8.74
N VAL A 178 -9.27 7.57 -9.20
CA VAL A 178 -9.71 7.68 -10.60
C VAL A 178 -10.80 8.74 -10.67
N VAL A 179 -10.60 9.76 -11.50
CA VAL A 179 -11.51 10.89 -11.61
C VAL A 179 -12.18 10.94 -12.98
N GLU A 180 -13.44 11.34 -12.99
CA GLU A 180 -14.17 11.59 -14.21
C GLU A 180 -13.81 12.96 -14.79
N SER A 181 -13.69 13.03 -16.11
CA SER A 181 -13.28 14.26 -16.82
C SER A 181 -14.33 15.38 -16.75
N VAL A 182 -15.61 15.01 -16.57
CA VAL A 182 -16.73 15.96 -16.69
C VAL A 182 -17.12 16.58 -15.34
N ASN A 183 -17.25 15.75 -14.29
CA ASN A 183 -17.84 16.17 -13.02
C ASN A 183 -16.84 16.31 -11.88
N SER A 184 -15.56 16.02 -12.12
CA SER A 184 -14.53 16.06 -11.08
C SER A 184 -14.82 15.16 -9.87
N SER A 185 -15.68 14.16 -10.04
CA SER A 185 -15.97 13.17 -9.01
C SER A 185 -14.91 12.06 -9.03
N VAL A 186 -14.65 11.48 -7.86
CA VAL A 186 -13.82 10.29 -7.75
C VAL A 186 -14.70 9.07 -8.00
N ASP A 187 -14.46 8.39 -9.14
CA ASP A 187 -15.27 7.24 -9.55
C ASP A 187 -14.78 5.94 -8.94
N GLY A 188 -13.51 5.92 -8.51
CA GLY A 188 -12.91 4.72 -7.95
C GLY A 188 -11.46 4.92 -7.55
N PHE A 189 -10.80 3.81 -7.26
CA PHE A 189 -9.41 3.82 -6.84
C PHE A 189 -8.65 2.69 -7.50
N VAL A 190 -7.46 2.97 -8.00
CA VAL A 190 -6.47 1.94 -8.38
C VAL A 190 -5.69 1.57 -7.14
N THR A 191 -5.62 0.29 -6.82
CA THR A 191 -4.81 -0.24 -5.74
C THR A 191 -3.59 -0.98 -6.27
N GLN A 192 -2.54 -1.09 -5.47
CA GLN A 192 -1.37 -1.89 -5.84
C GLN A 192 -1.73 -3.36 -6.11
N ASN A 193 -2.67 -3.92 -5.35
CA ASN A 193 -3.14 -5.29 -5.56
C ASN A 193 -3.85 -5.46 -6.91
N ALA A 194 -4.70 -4.51 -7.33
CA ALA A 194 -5.36 -4.58 -8.63
C ALA A 194 -4.35 -4.55 -9.79
N VAL A 195 -3.29 -3.76 -9.67
CA VAL A 195 -2.20 -3.76 -10.65
C VAL A 195 -1.46 -5.10 -10.66
N MET A 196 -1.16 -5.66 -9.50
CA MET A 196 -0.49 -6.96 -9.39
C MET A 196 -1.34 -8.09 -9.97
N GLU A 197 -2.64 -8.11 -9.70
CA GLU A 197 -3.58 -9.08 -10.27
C GLU A 197 -3.63 -9.01 -11.81
N LEU A 198 -3.62 -7.80 -12.37
CA LEU A 198 -3.57 -7.63 -13.82
C LEU A 198 -2.25 -8.14 -14.41
N LEU A 199 -1.12 -7.87 -13.74
CA LEU A 199 0.17 -8.44 -14.15
C LEU A 199 0.13 -9.96 -14.15
N LEU A 200 -0.48 -10.59 -13.13
CA LEU A 200 -0.66 -12.05 -13.09
C LEU A 200 -1.54 -12.59 -14.21
N GLN A 201 -2.58 -11.87 -14.61
CA GLN A 201 -3.43 -12.23 -15.76
C GLN A 201 -2.65 -12.21 -17.08
N SER A 202 -1.51 -11.51 -17.12
CA SER A 202 -0.61 -11.47 -18.26
C SER A 202 0.40 -12.63 -18.29
N SER A 203 0.25 -13.64 -17.43
CA SER A 203 1.06 -14.87 -17.44
C SER A 203 0.96 -15.57 -18.79
N GLY A 204 2.07 -16.07 -19.32
CA GLY A 204 2.21 -16.60 -20.66
C GLY A 204 2.76 -15.59 -21.68
N LEU A 205 2.84 -14.31 -21.33
CA LEU A 205 3.54 -13.33 -22.14
C LEU A 205 5.04 -13.36 -21.80
N GLU A 206 5.84 -13.48 -22.83
CA GLU A 206 7.28 -13.69 -22.69
C GLU A 206 7.99 -12.63 -21.84
N TRP A 207 7.57 -11.36 -21.94
CA TRP A 207 8.14 -10.27 -21.16
C TRP A 207 7.85 -10.40 -19.66
N LEU A 208 6.68 -10.95 -19.28
CA LEU A 208 6.33 -11.18 -17.89
C LEU A 208 7.10 -12.40 -17.36
N ASP A 209 6.97 -13.54 -18.04
CA ASP A 209 7.50 -14.81 -17.57
C ASP A 209 9.03 -14.77 -17.41
N LYS A 210 9.75 -14.11 -18.31
CA LYS A 210 11.21 -13.91 -18.17
C LYS A 210 11.64 -13.22 -16.88
N ILE A 211 10.78 -12.37 -16.33
CA ILE A 211 11.04 -11.65 -15.08
C ILE A 211 10.40 -12.41 -13.92
N ALA A 212 9.16 -12.83 -14.06
CA ALA A 212 8.37 -13.43 -13.00
C ALA A 212 8.85 -14.84 -12.60
N ASP A 213 9.49 -15.57 -13.52
CA ASP A 213 10.07 -16.91 -13.25
C ASP A 213 11.44 -16.86 -12.55
N LYS A 214 12.02 -15.66 -12.37
CA LYS A 214 13.25 -15.50 -11.59
C LYS A 214 13.00 -15.71 -10.12
N GLN A 215 14.00 -16.27 -9.43
CA GLN A 215 13.94 -16.48 -8.00
C GLN A 215 13.99 -15.15 -7.22
N LEU A 216 13.31 -15.11 -6.08
CA LEU A 216 13.30 -13.93 -5.20
C LEU A 216 14.72 -13.51 -4.78
N SER A 217 15.63 -14.46 -4.64
CA SER A 217 17.05 -14.21 -4.34
C SER A 217 17.77 -13.30 -5.35
N GLU A 218 17.29 -13.22 -6.59
CA GLU A 218 17.87 -12.40 -7.66
C GLU A 218 17.47 -10.92 -7.58
N PHE A 219 16.42 -10.60 -6.83
CA PHE A 219 15.88 -9.24 -6.73
C PHE A 219 16.49 -8.46 -5.56
N ARG A 220 16.74 -7.18 -5.79
CA ARG A 220 17.30 -6.29 -4.76
C ARG A 220 16.38 -6.11 -3.56
N PHE A 221 15.08 -6.00 -3.76
CA PHE A 221 14.13 -5.78 -2.67
C PHE A 221 14.17 -6.92 -1.64
N ALA A 222 14.34 -8.16 -2.08
CA ALA A 222 14.46 -9.31 -1.19
C ALA A 222 15.67 -9.23 -0.23
N ASN A 223 16.66 -8.40 -0.57
CA ASN A 223 17.88 -8.22 0.22
C ASN A 223 17.95 -6.85 0.91
N ALA A 224 17.17 -5.85 0.47
CA ALA A 224 17.24 -4.47 0.93
C ALA A 224 16.12 -4.09 1.91
N SER A 225 14.93 -4.65 1.74
CA SER A 225 13.80 -4.37 2.61
C SER A 225 13.90 -5.19 3.90
N LYS A 226 14.22 -4.52 4.99
CA LYS A 226 14.24 -5.17 6.31
C LYS A 226 12.82 -5.36 6.81
N PRO A 227 12.40 -6.59 7.14
CA PRO A 227 11.11 -6.84 7.73
C PRO A 227 11.01 -6.19 9.10
N VAL A 228 9.86 -5.65 9.42
CA VAL A 228 9.56 -5.13 10.75
C VAL A 228 9.19 -6.31 11.64
N LEU A 229 9.94 -6.50 12.72
CA LEU A 229 9.80 -7.63 13.62
C LEU A 229 9.32 -7.16 15.00
N VAL A 230 8.38 -7.90 15.57
CA VAL A 230 7.92 -7.75 16.94
C VAL A 230 7.99 -9.12 17.62
N TYR A 231 8.38 -9.13 18.90
CA TYR A 231 8.39 -10.39 19.65
C TYR A 231 6.99 -10.78 20.11
N SER A 232 6.76 -12.08 20.21
CA SER A 232 5.44 -12.65 20.53
C SER A 232 4.91 -12.25 21.91
N ASP A 233 5.80 -11.94 22.84
CA ASP A 233 5.51 -11.51 24.21
C ASP A 233 5.36 -9.99 24.36
N GLU A 234 5.57 -9.21 23.29
CA GLU A 234 5.26 -7.78 23.28
C GLU A 234 3.75 -7.54 23.30
N THR A 235 3.33 -6.40 23.86
CA THR A 235 1.91 -6.08 23.94
C THR A 235 1.31 -5.71 22.59
N LEU A 236 0.01 -5.94 22.44
CA LEU A 236 -0.73 -5.55 21.25
C LEU A 236 -0.68 -4.03 21.03
N ALA A 237 -0.76 -3.22 22.09
CA ALA A 237 -0.62 -1.77 22.02
C ALA A 237 0.75 -1.34 21.48
N TYR A 238 1.83 -2.02 21.90
CA TYR A 238 3.17 -1.78 21.35
C TYR A 238 3.23 -2.13 19.86
N THR A 239 2.66 -3.27 19.48
CA THR A 239 2.63 -3.73 18.08
C THR A 239 1.88 -2.76 17.18
N PHE A 240 0.73 -2.24 17.60
CA PHE A 240 0.01 -1.22 16.85
C PHE A 240 0.76 0.12 16.76
N ARG A 241 1.53 0.48 17.77
CA ARG A 241 2.40 1.65 17.71
C ARG A 241 3.54 1.48 16.68
N VAL A 242 4.07 0.28 16.54
CA VAL A 242 5.04 -0.03 15.48
C VAL A 242 4.36 0.08 14.12
N LEU A 243 3.17 -0.50 13.95
CA LEU A 243 2.40 -0.43 12.71
C LEU A 243 2.03 1.00 12.30
N SER A 244 1.72 1.88 13.24
CA SER A 244 1.37 3.28 12.95
C SER A 244 2.51 4.03 12.25
N LYS A 245 3.75 3.63 12.51
CA LYS A 245 4.96 4.24 11.92
C LYS A 245 5.35 3.62 10.59
N GLU A 246 5.30 2.29 10.51
CA GLU A 246 5.83 1.53 9.39
C GLU A 246 4.80 1.31 8.27
N LYS A 247 3.50 1.32 8.59
CA LYS A 247 2.36 1.15 7.67
C LYS A 247 2.36 -0.14 6.84
N THR A 248 3.28 -1.05 7.13
CA THR A 248 3.38 -2.38 6.51
C THR A 248 3.03 -3.45 7.54
N GLY A 249 2.81 -4.69 7.08
CA GLY A 249 2.62 -5.80 8.01
C GLY A 249 3.85 -6.03 8.90
N VAL A 250 3.61 -6.36 10.17
CA VAL A 250 4.64 -6.66 11.15
C VAL A 250 4.69 -8.16 11.36
N ALA A 251 5.89 -8.74 11.24
CA ALA A 251 6.12 -10.15 11.54
C ALA A 251 6.23 -10.34 13.06
N VAL A 252 5.41 -11.20 13.62
CA VAL A 252 5.48 -11.60 15.03
C VAL A 252 6.32 -12.86 15.12
N ILE A 253 7.41 -12.78 15.86
CA ILE A 253 8.41 -13.86 16.01
C ILE A 253 8.53 -14.32 17.46
N ASP A 254 8.76 -15.60 17.65
CA ASP A 254 9.10 -16.14 18.97
C ASP A 254 10.46 -15.60 19.45
N ARG A 255 10.52 -15.15 20.69
CA ARG A 255 11.74 -14.54 21.26
C ARG A 255 12.92 -15.50 21.35
N LYS A 256 12.65 -16.78 21.63
CA LYS A 256 13.69 -17.80 21.84
C LYS A 256 14.13 -18.45 20.55
N THR A 257 13.18 -18.90 19.75
CA THR A 257 13.45 -19.64 18.52
C THR A 257 13.64 -18.73 17.30
N ARG A 258 13.25 -17.44 17.39
CA ARG A 258 13.26 -16.46 16.30
C ARG A 258 12.37 -16.82 15.12
N ARG A 259 11.54 -17.84 15.25
CA ARG A 259 10.63 -18.30 14.21
C ARG A 259 9.44 -17.38 14.07
N LEU A 260 8.96 -17.25 12.85
CA LEU A 260 7.71 -16.54 12.53
C LEU A 260 6.53 -17.29 13.14
N ILE A 261 5.71 -16.61 13.93
CA ILE A 261 4.47 -17.10 14.53
C ILE A 261 3.28 -16.63 13.73
N GLY A 262 3.31 -15.37 13.29
CA GLY A 262 2.18 -14.76 12.61
C GLY A 262 2.48 -13.35 12.11
N MET A 263 1.43 -12.70 11.61
CA MET A 263 1.49 -11.33 11.11
C MET A 263 0.36 -10.50 11.71
N ILE A 264 0.69 -9.27 12.08
CA ILE A 264 -0.28 -8.25 12.44
C ILE A 264 -0.15 -7.11 11.42
N GLN A 265 -1.27 -6.67 10.87
CA GLN A 265 -1.33 -5.65 9.81
C GLN A 265 -2.30 -4.52 10.17
N CYS A 266 -2.23 -3.41 9.44
CA CYS A 266 -3.04 -2.23 9.76
C CYS A 266 -4.55 -2.52 9.78
N SER A 267 -5.03 -3.42 8.91
CA SER A 267 -6.44 -3.82 8.90
C SER A 267 -6.90 -4.56 10.17
N ASP A 268 -5.98 -5.08 10.98
CA ASP A 268 -6.35 -5.77 12.22
C ASP A 268 -6.97 -4.83 13.27
N VAL A 269 -6.87 -3.51 13.08
CA VAL A 269 -7.57 -2.52 13.91
C VAL A 269 -9.10 -2.68 13.87
N TYR A 270 -9.64 -3.23 12.77
CA TYR A 270 -11.08 -3.49 12.69
C TYR A 270 -11.56 -4.46 13.79
N LEU A 271 -10.72 -5.43 14.19
CA LEU A 271 -11.04 -6.35 15.28
C LEU A 271 -11.18 -5.62 16.62
N LEU A 272 -10.34 -4.61 16.88
CA LEU A 272 -10.43 -3.81 18.10
C LEU A 272 -11.69 -2.94 18.14
N LEU A 273 -12.19 -2.53 16.98
CA LEU A 273 -13.42 -1.73 16.89
C LEU A 273 -14.67 -2.58 17.08
N ASP A 274 -14.60 -3.86 16.74
CA ASP A 274 -15.72 -4.79 16.82
C ASP A 274 -15.74 -5.56 18.14
N ASP A 275 -14.60 -5.70 18.82
CA ASP A 275 -14.48 -6.40 20.09
C ASP A 275 -13.92 -5.48 21.18
N SER A 276 -14.79 -5.05 22.07
CA SER A 276 -14.44 -4.19 23.19
C SER A 276 -13.45 -4.83 24.17
N SER A 277 -13.44 -6.16 24.26
CA SER A 277 -12.48 -6.87 25.11
C SER A 277 -11.06 -6.79 24.58
N LEU A 278 -10.89 -6.89 23.24
CA LEU A 278 -9.59 -6.69 22.60
C LEU A 278 -9.08 -5.26 22.80
N PHE A 279 -9.96 -4.27 22.65
CA PHE A 279 -9.59 -2.87 22.88
C PHE A 279 -9.14 -2.66 24.33
N SER A 280 -9.93 -3.13 25.30
CA SER A 280 -9.64 -2.95 26.74
C SER A 280 -8.36 -3.65 27.19
N ASN A 281 -8.09 -4.85 26.65
CA ASN A 281 -6.94 -5.66 27.03
C ASN A 281 -5.68 -5.40 26.20
N ARG A 282 -5.71 -4.51 25.19
CA ARG A 282 -4.59 -4.30 24.26
C ARG A 282 -3.24 -3.98 24.93
N LYS A 283 -3.27 -3.40 26.13
CA LYS A 283 -2.05 -3.03 26.89
C LYS A 283 -1.41 -4.20 27.64
N ILE A 284 -2.17 -5.27 27.86
CA ILE A 284 -1.72 -6.47 28.60
C ILE A 284 -1.67 -7.71 27.72
N MET A 285 -2.51 -7.79 26.70
CA MET A 285 -2.55 -8.88 25.74
C MET A 285 -1.27 -8.91 24.91
N SER A 286 -0.67 -10.08 24.76
CA SER A 286 0.50 -10.27 23.92
C SER A 286 0.14 -10.36 22.45
N ALA A 287 1.10 -10.09 21.55
CA ALA A 287 0.95 -10.25 20.13
C ALA A 287 0.60 -11.70 19.73
N GLU A 288 1.16 -12.69 20.45
CA GLU A 288 0.85 -14.12 20.25
C GLU A 288 -0.59 -14.44 20.59
N GLU A 289 -1.09 -14.01 21.74
CA GLU A 289 -2.48 -14.20 22.15
C GLU A 289 -3.45 -13.64 21.11
N PHE A 290 -3.15 -12.44 20.59
CA PHE A 290 -3.96 -11.82 19.54
C PHE A 290 -3.97 -12.66 18.24
N ILE A 291 -2.82 -13.17 17.80
CA ILE A 291 -2.73 -14.05 16.63
C ILE A 291 -3.52 -15.34 16.84
N LEU A 292 -3.44 -15.93 18.02
CA LEU A 292 -4.20 -17.14 18.35
C LEU A 292 -5.70 -16.91 18.33
N LEU A 293 -6.18 -15.76 18.80
CA LEU A 293 -7.59 -15.36 18.72
C LEU A 293 -8.03 -15.17 17.27
N LYS A 294 -7.25 -14.45 16.48
CA LYS A 294 -7.47 -14.23 15.03
C LYS A 294 -7.64 -15.58 14.30
N ASN A 295 -6.75 -16.53 14.55
CA ASN A 295 -6.76 -17.84 13.91
C ASN A 295 -7.92 -18.75 14.38
N LYS A 296 -8.43 -18.59 15.61
CA LYS A 296 -9.60 -19.36 16.12
C LYS A 296 -10.90 -18.93 15.45
N ASP A 297 -11.09 -17.66 15.24
CA ASP A 297 -12.26 -17.14 14.54
C ASP A 297 -12.35 -17.65 13.10
N GLU A 298 -11.22 -17.85 12.44
CA GLU A 298 -11.14 -18.41 11.10
C GLU A 298 -11.66 -19.87 11.06
N LYS A 299 -11.25 -20.71 11.99
CA LYS A 299 -11.66 -22.14 12.05
C LYS A 299 -13.15 -22.33 12.37
N SER A 300 -13.75 -21.39 13.09
CA SER A 300 -15.17 -21.47 13.45
C SER A 300 -16.09 -21.17 12.26
N ARG A 301 -15.62 -20.52 11.22
CA ARG A 301 -16.41 -20.07 10.05
C ARG A 301 -16.37 -21.03 8.86
N THR A 302 -15.34 -21.86 8.73
CA THR A 302 -15.26 -22.85 7.65
C THR A 302 -16.30 -23.99 7.77
N GLY A 303 -17.07 -24.01 8.88
CA GLY A 303 -18.09 -25.03 9.16
C GLY A 303 -19.53 -24.70 8.77
N HIS A 304 -19.87 -23.45 8.45
CA HIS A 304 -21.25 -23.06 8.09
C HIS A 304 -21.27 -22.04 6.95
N SER A 305 -21.35 -22.54 5.73
CA SER A 305 -21.73 -21.76 4.56
C SER A 305 -23.25 -21.60 4.53
N SER A 306 -23.76 -20.48 5.02
CA SER A 306 -25.08 -19.98 4.65
C SER A 306 -24.87 -18.72 3.80
N GLU A 307 -25.11 -18.86 2.51
CA GLU A 307 -25.27 -17.77 1.57
C GLU A 307 -26.42 -16.85 2.06
N SER A 308 -26.08 -15.71 2.62
CA SER A 308 -26.98 -14.58 2.70
C SER A 308 -26.25 -13.37 2.11
N ASP A 309 -26.87 -12.79 1.09
CA ASP A 309 -26.51 -11.55 0.41
C ASP A 309 -26.42 -10.38 1.40
N SER A 310 -25.35 -10.30 2.15
CA SER A 310 -25.04 -9.16 3.02
C SER A 310 -23.63 -8.67 2.68
N ILE A 311 -23.51 -7.37 2.52
CA ILE A 311 -22.28 -6.59 2.36
C ILE A 311 -21.15 -7.22 3.17
N PRO A 312 -19.96 -7.50 2.58
CA PRO A 312 -18.85 -8.13 3.29
C PRO A 312 -18.59 -7.37 4.58
N SER A 313 -18.75 -8.03 5.72
CA SER A 313 -18.51 -7.37 7.01
C SER A 313 -17.05 -6.93 7.09
N LEU A 314 -16.77 -5.85 7.81
CA LEU A 314 -15.40 -5.35 8.06
C LEU A 314 -14.46 -6.49 8.51
N ARG A 315 -15.00 -7.49 9.21
CA ARG A 315 -14.28 -8.69 9.65
C ARG A 315 -13.75 -9.57 8.52
N SER A 316 -14.42 -9.63 7.37
CA SER A 316 -13.90 -10.42 6.23
C SER A 316 -12.63 -9.84 5.61
N ARG A 317 -12.31 -8.56 5.90
CA ARG A 317 -11.07 -7.90 5.47
C ARG A 317 -9.85 -8.23 6.32
N VAL A 318 -10.05 -8.82 7.49
CA VAL A 318 -9.01 -9.00 8.51
C VAL A 318 -8.40 -10.41 8.49
N GLN A 319 -9.11 -11.38 7.93
CA GLN A 319 -8.75 -12.79 8.03
C GLN A 319 -7.87 -13.23 6.87
N GLN A 320 -6.58 -12.91 6.96
CA GLN A 320 -5.61 -13.36 5.98
C GLN A 320 -4.54 -14.20 6.68
N PRO A 321 -4.27 -15.43 6.20
CA PRO A 321 -3.18 -16.23 6.71
C PRO A 321 -1.86 -15.51 6.48
N VAL A 322 -0.87 -15.84 7.31
CA VAL A 322 0.48 -15.32 7.10
C VAL A 322 1.01 -15.82 5.77
N VAL A 323 1.34 -14.89 4.89
CA VAL A 323 1.93 -15.22 3.59
C VAL A 323 3.43 -15.31 3.73
N THR A 324 3.99 -16.43 3.35
CA THR A 324 5.44 -16.66 3.38
C THR A 324 5.93 -17.19 2.04
N ASN A 325 7.14 -16.83 1.69
CA ASN A 325 7.88 -17.32 0.54
C ASN A 325 9.29 -17.69 0.96
N ARG A 326 9.96 -18.49 0.15
CA ARG A 326 11.39 -18.80 0.27
C ARG A 326 12.19 -17.97 -0.73
N ARG A 327 13.48 -17.81 -0.49
CA ARG A 327 14.38 -17.15 -1.45
C ARG A 327 14.45 -17.87 -2.80
N SER A 328 14.21 -19.19 -2.81
CA SER A 328 14.16 -20.05 -4.00
C SER A 328 12.85 -19.94 -4.77
N ASP A 329 11.79 -19.41 -4.16
CA ASP A 329 10.51 -19.25 -4.84
C ASP A 329 10.64 -18.18 -5.94
N THR A 330 9.83 -18.31 -6.98
CA THR A 330 9.82 -17.33 -8.07
C THR A 330 9.03 -16.07 -7.68
N LEU A 331 9.31 -14.97 -8.37
CA LEU A 331 8.52 -13.75 -8.21
C LEU A 331 7.05 -14.02 -8.51
N LYS A 332 6.75 -14.87 -9.51
CA LYS A 332 5.37 -15.28 -9.86
C LYS A 332 4.67 -15.96 -8.69
N GLN A 333 5.32 -16.91 -8.03
CA GLN A 333 4.76 -17.57 -6.84
C GLN A 333 4.47 -16.56 -5.70
N ALA A 334 5.38 -15.60 -5.49
CA ALA A 334 5.15 -14.56 -4.50
C ALA A 334 3.97 -13.64 -4.86
N MET A 335 3.82 -13.30 -6.13
CA MET A 335 2.68 -12.52 -6.63
C MET A 335 1.36 -13.29 -6.45
N GLU A 336 1.33 -14.57 -6.81
CA GLU A 336 0.17 -15.45 -6.64
C GLU A 336 -0.24 -15.58 -5.17
N ASN A 337 0.72 -15.78 -4.27
CA ASN A 337 0.49 -15.87 -2.84
C ASN A 337 -0.08 -14.57 -2.26
N LEU A 338 0.47 -13.41 -2.68
CA LEU A 338 -0.02 -12.09 -2.27
C LEU A 338 -1.43 -11.82 -2.80
N ALA A 339 -1.70 -12.13 -4.08
CA ALA A 339 -3.01 -11.94 -4.70
C ALA A 339 -4.07 -12.84 -4.06
N ALA A 340 -3.78 -14.13 -3.88
CA ALA A 340 -4.71 -15.08 -3.28
C ALA A 340 -5.11 -14.72 -1.84
N SER A 341 -4.17 -14.16 -1.08
CA SER A 341 -4.42 -13.75 0.31
C SER A 341 -4.97 -12.33 0.43
N GLY A 342 -4.79 -11.46 -0.59
CA GLY A 342 -5.03 -10.02 -0.49
C GLY A 342 -4.14 -9.32 0.57
N SER A 343 -3.02 -9.95 0.94
CA SER A 343 -2.12 -9.45 1.98
C SER A 343 -1.33 -8.23 1.52
N SER A 344 -1.02 -7.34 2.46
CA SER A 344 -0.17 -6.17 2.21
C SER A 344 1.31 -6.52 2.03
N CYS A 345 1.74 -7.69 2.46
CA CYS A 345 3.11 -8.19 2.29
C CYS A 345 3.20 -9.70 2.44
N SER A 346 4.30 -10.27 1.95
CA SER A 346 4.73 -11.64 2.17
C SER A 346 6.11 -11.65 2.81
N PHE A 347 6.34 -12.50 3.81
CA PHE A 347 7.64 -12.63 4.45
C PHE A 347 8.50 -13.69 3.76
N ILE A 348 9.76 -13.37 3.50
CA ILE A 348 10.74 -14.34 3.05
C ILE A 348 11.30 -15.03 4.29
N VAL A 349 11.18 -16.35 4.32
CA VAL A 349 11.64 -17.17 5.46
C VAL A 349 12.67 -18.21 5.02
N ASP A 350 13.59 -18.53 5.93
CA ASP A 350 14.54 -19.63 5.75
C ASP A 350 13.87 -21.00 6.03
N GLU A 351 14.65 -22.09 5.91
CA GLU A 351 14.17 -23.45 6.18
C GLU A 351 13.79 -23.67 7.64
N GLN A 352 14.32 -22.89 8.56
CA GLN A 352 14.05 -22.93 9.98
C GLN A 352 12.83 -22.08 10.37
N GLY A 353 12.31 -21.27 9.44
CA GLY A 353 11.19 -20.36 9.66
C GLY A 353 11.58 -19.01 10.25
N HIS A 354 12.85 -18.60 10.13
CA HIS A 354 13.28 -17.26 10.49
C HIS A 354 12.99 -16.28 9.36
N VAL A 355 12.57 -15.07 9.71
CA VAL A 355 12.25 -14.03 8.74
C VAL A 355 13.54 -13.35 8.27
N GLU A 356 13.80 -13.44 6.96
CA GLU A 356 14.97 -12.85 6.31
C GLU A 356 14.66 -11.61 5.48
N GLY A 357 13.42 -11.48 4.99
CA GLY A 357 13.02 -10.38 4.12
C GLY A 357 11.51 -10.21 4.05
N VAL A 358 11.08 -9.24 3.26
CA VAL A 358 9.67 -8.95 2.98
C VAL A 358 9.51 -8.55 1.53
N VAL A 359 8.40 -8.97 0.93
CA VAL A 359 7.98 -8.60 -0.43
C VAL A 359 6.61 -7.94 -0.32
N THR A 360 6.46 -6.78 -0.95
CA THR A 360 5.20 -6.04 -1.02
C THR A 360 4.70 -5.94 -2.46
N PRO A 361 3.42 -5.66 -2.70
CA PRO A 361 2.90 -5.38 -4.05
C PRO A 361 3.66 -4.24 -4.74
N ARG A 362 4.12 -3.25 -3.98
CA ARG A 362 4.97 -2.16 -4.50
C ARG A 362 6.30 -2.67 -5.03
N ASP A 363 6.96 -3.58 -4.32
CA ASP A 363 8.24 -4.15 -4.76
C ASP A 363 8.05 -4.85 -6.11
N VAL A 364 6.95 -5.61 -6.25
CA VAL A 364 6.56 -6.24 -7.52
C VAL A 364 6.35 -5.18 -8.61
N ILE A 365 5.50 -4.18 -8.36
CA ILE A 365 5.23 -3.10 -9.32
C ILE A 365 6.54 -2.42 -9.75
N SER A 366 7.45 -2.19 -8.82
CA SER A 366 8.73 -1.54 -9.09
C SER A 366 9.65 -2.36 -10.01
N VAL A 367 9.52 -3.70 -9.99
CA VAL A 367 10.27 -4.57 -10.92
C VAL A 367 9.77 -4.43 -12.35
N PHE A 368 8.45 -4.34 -12.53
CA PHE A 368 7.81 -4.21 -13.85
C PHE A 368 7.64 -2.76 -14.31
N SER A 369 7.77 -1.81 -13.40
CA SER A 369 7.81 -0.40 -13.80
C SER A 369 9.08 -0.19 -14.61
N PRO A 370 8.95 0.39 -15.82
CA PRO A 370 10.14 0.72 -16.58
C PRO A 370 11.03 1.54 -15.67
N PRO A 371 12.28 1.19 -15.54
CA PRO A 371 13.20 2.07 -14.87
C PRO A 371 13.03 3.41 -15.57
N CYS A 372 12.91 4.48 -14.81
CA CYS A 372 13.26 5.79 -15.33
C CYS A 372 14.72 5.73 -15.73
N MET A 373 15.00 4.99 -16.78
CA MET A 373 16.31 4.64 -17.25
C MET A 373 16.91 5.74 -18.06
N ASP A 374 16.16 6.76 -18.31
CA ASP A 374 16.77 7.95 -18.76
C ASP A 374 16.76 8.93 -17.59
N SER A 375 17.96 9.18 -17.05
CA SER A 375 18.21 10.44 -16.34
C SER A 375 17.88 11.66 -17.23
N ARG A 376 17.52 11.45 -18.50
CA ARG A 376 16.98 12.41 -19.48
C ARG A 376 15.45 12.36 -19.57
N ILE A 377 14.78 11.28 -19.19
CA ILE A 377 13.42 11.32 -18.72
C ILE A 377 13.51 11.67 -17.24
N ASP A 378 14.06 12.82 -17.01
CA ASP A 378 13.76 13.59 -15.84
C ASP A 378 12.28 13.41 -15.57
N GLY A 379 11.91 13.01 -14.36
CA GLY A 379 10.55 13.16 -13.90
C GLY A 379 9.97 14.54 -14.27
N GLY A 380 10.80 15.41 -14.81
CA GLY A 380 10.56 16.66 -15.45
C GLY A 380 9.57 16.65 -16.59
N THR A 381 9.61 15.77 -17.56
CA THR A 381 8.67 15.88 -18.69
C THR A 381 7.27 15.43 -18.35
N PHE A 382 7.10 14.36 -17.57
CA PHE A 382 5.78 13.92 -17.11
C PHE A 382 5.25 14.86 -16.03
N PHE A 383 6.07 15.22 -15.05
CA PHE A 383 5.75 16.23 -14.06
C PHE A 383 5.56 17.61 -14.71
N SER A 384 6.39 17.98 -15.67
CA SER A 384 6.22 19.25 -16.41
C SER A 384 4.94 19.26 -17.21
N ALA A 385 4.57 18.18 -17.89
CA ALA A 385 3.30 18.10 -18.61
C ALA A 385 2.09 18.10 -17.68
N ALA A 386 2.15 17.39 -16.55
CA ALA A 386 1.10 17.41 -15.54
C ALA A 386 1.02 18.77 -14.82
N LEU A 387 2.15 19.39 -14.53
CA LEU A 387 2.22 20.74 -13.95
C LEU A 387 1.78 21.81 -14.95
N GLU A 388 2.13 21.66 -16.23
CA GLU A 388 1.73 22.57 -17.29
C GLU A 388 0.23 22.48 -17.56
N GLN A 389 -0.35 21.26 -17.55
CA GLN A 389 -1.80 21.05 -17.55
C GLN A 389 -2.48 21.62 -16.31
N ALA A 390 -1.80 21.60 -15.15
CA ALA A 390 -2.27 22.19 -13.91
C ALA A 390 -1.99 23.70 -13.81
N GLY A 391 -1.39 24.32 -14.84
CA GLY A 391 -1.01 25.73 -14.80
C GLY A 391 0.10 26.05 -13.80
N CYS A 392 0.95 25.07 -13.51
CA CYS A 392 2.05 25.20 -12.55
C CYS A 392 3.40 24.86 -13.19
N ARG A 393 4.48 25.35 -12.60
CA ARG A 393 5.86 24.99 -12.95
C ARG A 393 6.69 24.82 -11.68
N VAL A 394 7.79 24.09 -11.76
CA VAL A 394 8.75 23.97 -10.65
C VAL A 394 9.96 24.86 -10.96
N GLU A 395 10.24 25.81 -10.07
CA GLU A 395 11.47 26.58 -10.08
C GLU A 395 12.20 26.40 -8.74
N ASN A 396 13.47 26.04 -8.79
CA ASN A 396 14.31 25.84 -7.59
C ASN A 396 13.72 24.88 -6.54
N GLY A 397 13.02 23.81 -7.01
CA GLY A 397 12.39 22.82 -6.13
C GLY A 397 11.07 23.29 -5.48
N GLN A 398 10.56 24.45 -5.85
CA GLN A 398 9.25 24.98 -5.42
C GLN A 398 8.27 25.03 -6.58
N MET A 399 7.03 24.64 -6.30
CA MET A 399 5.94 24.73 -7.28
C MET A 399 5.44 26.17 -7.36
N ILE A 400 5.50 26.75 -8.55
CA ILE A 400 5.04 28.12 -8.83
C ILE A 400 3.90 28.04 -9.85
N ARG A 401 2.82 28.78 -9.59
CA ARG A 401 1.69 28.87 -10.50
C ARG A 401 2.03 29.79 -11.66
N ASN A 402 1.72 29.38 -12.89
CA ASN A 402 1.79 30.25 -14.04
C ASN A 402 0.68 31.33 -13.92
N SER A 403 1.07 32.57 -13.80
CA SER A 403 0.17 33.73 -13.76
C SER A 403 -0.46 33.99 -15.13
#